data_c5d47f1c49e2d9de766c567215c0547b
#
_entry.id   c5d47f1c49e2d9de766c567215c0547b
#
_cell.length_a   1.000
_cell.length_b   1.000
_cell.length_c   1.000
_cell.angle_alpha   90.00
_cell.angle_beta   90.00
_cell.angle_gamma   90.00
#
_symmetry.space_group_name_H-M   'P 1'
#
loop_
_entity.id
_entity.type
_entity.pdbx_description
1 polymer ?
#
loop_
_entity_poly.entity_id
_entity_poly.type
_entity_poly.pdbx_seq_one_letter_code
_entity_poly.pdbx_strand_id
1 'polypeptide(L)'
;MGTTGKIYAYQPATLMGLAALVICAAFLVHNINALYIEPNFLGFKNPRVDYAALAKLRNALGSLPWRLSGFGHLLSGFACVVLGLAARQLFRDSKLAAGRLLLGAGFVAGVGFLLTAITDQAGAAAVKLLAAQNPELDDAAYLSLSIVRIIFNCLAQVG
;
A
#
# COMPACT_ATOMS: atom_id res chain seq x y z
N MET A 1 -0.37 -30.82 -38.53
CA MET A 1 -0.22 -29.34 -38.58
C MET A 1 -0.69 -28.76 -37.23
N GLY A 2 0.25 -28.51 -36.35
CA GLY A 2 -0.05 -27.98 -35.03
C GLY A 2 -0.10 -26.46 -35.10
N THR A 3 -1.27 -25.88 -34.85
CA THR A 3 -1.42 -24.47 -34.59
C THR A 3 -0.86 -24.18 -33.20
N THR A 4 0.43 -23.85 -33.15
CA THR A 4 1.03 -23.24 -31.96
C THR A 4 0.32 -21.90 -31.70
N GLY A 5 -0.61 -21.92 -30.76
CA GLY A 5 -1.25 -20.69 -30.28
C GLY A 5 -0.16 -19.70 -29.86
N LYS A 6 -0.07 -18.59 -30.56
CA LYS A 6 0.76 -17.44 -30.12
C LYS A 6 0.22 -17.00 -28.78
N ILE A 7 0.84 -17.46 -27.70
CA ILE A 7 0.68 -16.85 -26.39
C ILE A 7 1.21 -15.42 -26.57
N TYR A 8 0.33 -14.44 -26.58
CA TYR A 8 0.70 -13.03 -26.57
C TYR A 8 1.45 -12.73 -25.27
N ALA A 9 2.75 -12.95 -25.28
CA ALA A 9 3.60 -12.50 -24.19
C ALA A 9 3.56 -10.97 -24.21
N TYR A 10 2.93 -10.37 -23.22
CA TYR A 10 2.96 -8.92 -23.04
C TYR A 10 4.42 -8.47 -23.01
N GLN A 11 4.74 -7.48 -23.86
CA GLN A 11 6.10 -6.96 -23.88
C GLN A 11 6.44 -6.36 -22.50
N PRO A 12 7.65 -6.57 -21.97
CA PRO A 12 8.04 -6.06 -20.64
C PRO A 12 7.81 -4.55 -20.47
N ALA A 13 8.04 -3.77 -21.53
CA ALA A 13 7.77 -2.33 -21.55
C ALA A 13 6.29 -1.99 -21.31
N THR A 14 5.37 -2.74 -21.91
CA THR A 14 3.93 -2.57 -21.71
C THR A 14 3.53 -2.89 -20.27
N LEU A 15 4.06 -3.99 -19.71
CA LEU A 15 3.82 -4.34 -18.31
C LEU A 15 4.36 -3.28 -17.35
N MET A 16 5.55 -2.73 -17.61
CA MET A 16 6.10 -1.62 -16.83
C MET A 16 5.18 -0.39 -16.89
N GLY A 17 4.73 -0.01 -18.08
CA GLY A 17 3.82 1.13 -18.26
C GLY A 17 2.50 0.94 -17.50
N LEU A 18 1.88 -0.23 -17.62
CA LEU A 18 0.64 -0.55 -16.89
C LEU A 18 0.85 -0.55 -15.38
N ALA A 19 1.92 -1.15 -14.88
CA ALA A 19 2.22 -1.15 -13.45
C ALA A 19 2.46 0.28 -12.93
N ALA A 20 3.20 1.10 -13.66
CA ALA A 20 3.41 2.51 -13.31
C ALA A 20 2.09 3.29 -13.27
N LEU A 21 1.19 3.09 -14.22
CA LEU A 21 -0.14 3.72 -14.23
C LEU A 21 -0.98 3.30 -13.02
N VAL A 22 -0.95 2.01 -12.64
CA VAL A 22 -1.65 1.52 -11.45
C VAL A 22 -1.09 2.17 -10.19
N ILE A 23 0.23 2.27 -10.05
CA ILE A 23 0.87 2.94 -8.92
C ILE A 23 0.45 4.42 -8.86
N CYS A 24 0.53 5.14 -9.98
CA CYS A 24 0.12 6.55 -10.04
C CYS A 24 -1.35 6.74 -9.67
N ALA A 25 -2.24 5.91 -10.20
CA ALA A 25 -3.67 5.96 -9.89
C ALA A 25 -3.94 5.66 -8.40
N ALA A 26 -3.31 4.62 -7.85
CA ALA A 26 -3.44 4.27 -6.44
C ALA A 26 -2.91 5.39 -5.51
N PHE A 27 -1.78 6.02 -5.86
CA PHE A 27 -1.24 7.18 -5.14
C PHE A 27 -2.16 8.39 -5.21
N LEU A 28 -2.75 8.67 -6.38
CA LEU A 28 -3.69 9.77 -6.54
C LEU A 28 -4.92 9.55 -5.65
N VAL A 29 -5.51 8.35 -5.69
CA VAL A 29 -6.66 7.99 -4.84
C VAL A 29 -6.29 8.08 -3.36
N HIS A 30 -5.12 7.57 -2.97
CA HIS A 30 -4.63 7.64 -1.59
C HIS A 30 -4.48 9.09 -1.12
N ASN A 31 -3.87 9.96 -1.94
CA ASN A 31 -3.69 11.37 -1.57
C ASN A 31 -5.02 12.13 -1.50
N ILE A 32 -5.94 11.90 -2.42
CA ILE A 32 -7.29 12.50 -2.35
C ILE A 32 -7.99 12.02 -1.07
N ASN A 33 -7.89 10.74 -0.76
CA ASN A 33 -8.47 10.19 0.47
C ASN A 33 -7.87 10.83 1.72
N ALA A 34 -6.53 10.87 1.83
CA ALA A 34 -5.83 11.36 3.01
C ALA A 34 -5.95 12.87 3.22
N LEU A 35 -6.01 13.66 2.14
CA LEU A 35 -6.02 15.14 2.22
C LEU A 35 -7.43 15.75 2.27
N TYR A 36 -8.43 15.07 1.68
CA TYR A 36 -9.77 15.63 1.54
C TYR A 36 -10.86 14.76 2.18
N ILE A 37 -10.88 13.46 1.87
CA ILE A 37 -11.99 12.60 2.30
C ILE A 37 -11.86 12.29 3.80
N GLU A 38 -10.70 11.83 4.23
CA GLU A 38 -10.48 11.42 5.62
C GLU A 38 -10.63 12.60 6.61
N PRO A 39 -10.02 13.79 6.40
CA PRO A 39 -10.22 14.93 7.27
C PRO A 39 -11.67 15.40 7.34
N ASN A 40 -12.39 15.42 6.21
CA ASN A 40 -13.80 15.80 6.19
C ASN A 40 -14.69 14.78 6.89
N PHE A 41 -14.41 13.49 6.69
CA PHE A 41 -15.13 12.39 7.34
C PHE A 41 -14.91 12.40 8.86
N LEU A 42 -13.68 12.67 9.30
CA LEU A 42 -13.31 12.70 10.71
C LEU A 42 -13.61 14.05 11.40
N GLY A 43 -13.84 15.11 10.61
CA GLY A 43 -14.16 16.43 11.10
C GLY A 43 -12.99 17.14 11.79
N PHE A 44 -11.74 16.94 11.30
CA PHE A 44 -10.57 17.68 11.77
C PHE A 44 -9.59 17.99 10.62
N LYS A 45 -8.81 19.08 10.80
CA LYS A 45 -7.97 19.63 9.73
C LYS A 45 -6.61 18.97 9.56
N ASN A 46 -6.05 18.35 10.62
CA ASN A 46 -4.73 17.73 10.56
C ASN A 46 -4.65 16.52 11.50
N PRO A 47 -4.89 15.31 10.99
CA PRO A 47 -4.90 14.07 11.78
C PRO A 47 -3.55 13.70 12.40
N ARG A 48 -2.45 14.24 11.85
CA ARG A 48 -1.10 13.81 12.26
C ARG A 48 -0.58 14.49 13.52
N VAL A 49 -1.20 15.60 13.95
CA VAL A 49 -0.68 16.45 15.03
C VAL A 49 -1.66 16.62 16.18
N ASP A 50 -2.92 16.25 16.00
CA ASP A 50 -3.96 16.44 17.01
C ASP A 50 -4.23 15.16 17.80
N TYR A 51 -3.50 14.99 18.89
CA TYR A 51 -3.71 13.86 19.81
C TYR A 51 -5.10 13.86 20.48
N ALA A 52 -5.76 15.03 20.59
CA ALA A 52 -7.14 15.12 21.05
C ALA A 52 -8.13 14.45 20.06
N ALA A 53 -7.70 14.23 18.83
CA ALA A 53 -8.46 13.50 17.82
C ALA A 53 -8.29 11.98 17.89
N LEU A 54 -7.53 11.42 18.85
CA LEU A 54 -7.24 9.98 18.93
C LEU A 54 -8.51 9.12 18.90
N ALA A 55 -9.54 9.52 19.65
CA ALA A 55 -10.83 8.84 19.64
C ALA A 55 -11.51 8.85 18.26
N LYS A 56 -11.41 9.97 17.52
CA LYS A 56 -11.94 10.07 16.15
C LYS A 56 -11.15 9.19 15.19
N LEU A 57 -9.82 9.15 15.32
CA LEU A 57 -8.95 8.29 14.53
C LEU A 57 -9.28 6.80 14.75
N ARG A 58 -9.50 6.40 16.00
CA ARG A 58 -9.94 5.02 16.32
C ARG A 58 -11.27 4.68 15.65
N ASN A 59 -12.23 5.61 15.71
CA ASN A 59 -13.54 5.43 15.08
C ASN A 59 -13.45 5.32 13.55
N ALA A 60 -12.38 5.88 12.94
CA ALA A 60 -12.13 5.76 11.51
C ALA A 60 -11.62 4.39 11.09
N LEU A 61 -11.10 3.57 12.01
CA LEU A 61 -10.62 2.23 11.72
C LEU A 61 -11.69 1.39 11.01
N GLY A 62 -11.36 0.86 9.82
CA GLY A 62 -12.28 0.07 9.02
C GLY A 62 -13.43 0.85 8.39
N SER A 63 -13.44 2.18 8.46
CA SER A 63 -14.33 3.05 7.68
C SER A 63 -14.06 2.94 6.17
N LEU A 64 -14.95 3.47 5.35
CA LEU A 64 -14.75 3.47 3.90
C LEU A 64 -13.43 4.16 3.48
N PRO A 65 -13.07 5.37 3.96
CA PRO A 65 -11.78 5.98 3.66
C PRO A 65 -10.59 5.09 4.04
N TRP A 66 -10.65 4.47 5.22
CA TRP A 66 -9.62 3.54 5.68
C TRP A 66 -9.45 2.33 4.74
N ARG A 67 -10.58 1.70 4.34
CA ARG A 67 -10.57 0.55 3.43
C ARG A 67 -10.06 0.91 2.04
N LEU A 68 -10.44 2.09 1.52
CA LEU A 68 -9.94 2.60 0.24
C LEU A 68 -8.43 2.81 0.26
N SER A 69 -7.89 3.36 1.36
CA SER A 69 -6.44 3.50 1.55
C SER A 69 -5.74 2.14 1.54
N GLY A 70 -6.23 1.18 2.30
CA GLY A 70 -5.68 -0.17 2.34
C GLY A 70 -5.75 -0.90 0.99
N PHE A 71 -6.82 -0.71 0.23
CA PHE A 71 -6.94 -1.25 -1.12
C PHE A 71 -5.94 -0.58 -2.10
N GLY A 72 -5.72 0.73 -1.97
CA GLY A 72 -4.68 1.45 -2.72
C GLY A 72 -3.28 0.89 -2.44
N HIS A 73 -2.96 0.63 -1.18
CA HIS A 73 -1.69 -0.02 -0.80
C HIS A 73 -1.56 -1.43 -1.40
N LEU A 74 -2.64 -2.22 -1.38
CA LEU A 74 -2.66 -3.56 -1.97
C LEU A 74 -2.32 -3.52 -3.46
N LEU A 75 -2.99 -2.66 -4.22
CA LEU A 75 -2.75 -2.49 -5.66
C LEU A 75 -1.32 -1.99 -5.93
N SER A 76 -0.84 -1.00 -5.16
CA SER A 76 0.52 -0.49 -5.28
C SER A 76 1.55 -1.58 -5.00
N GLY A 77 1.32 -2.43 -4.00
CA GLY A 77 2.21 -3.53 -3.67
C GLY A 77 2.39 -4.52 -4.82
N PHE A 78 1.29 -5.00 -5.40
CA PHE A 78 1.36 -5.88 -6.56
C PHE A 78 1.99 -5.19 -7.79
N ALA A 79 1.63 -3.93 -8.03
CA ALA A 79 2.16 -3.19 -9.17
C ALA A 79 3.67 -2.94 -9.05
N CYS A 80 4.21 -2.67 -7.85
CA CYS A 80 5.66 -2.54 -7.62
C CYS A 80 6.39 -3.85 -7.92
N VAL A 81 5.87 -5.00 -7.50
CA VAL A 81 6.45 -6.31 -7.82
C VAL A 81 6.45 -6.54 -9.33
N VAL A 82 5.33 -6.29 -10.01
CA VAL A 82 5.22 -6.42 -11.47
C VAL A 82 6.19 -5.50 -12.19
N LEU A 83 6.30 -4.24 -11.72
CA LEU A 83 7.25 -3.25 -12.26
C LEU A 83 8.70 -3.76 -12.15
N GLY A 84 9.10 -4.27 -10.99
CA GLY A 84 10.43 -4.82 -10.77
C GLY A 84 10.73 -6.02 -11.65
N LEU A 85 9.78 -6.95 -11.79
CA LEU A 85 9.92 -8.14 -12.66
C LEU A 85 10.01 -7.75 -14.14
N ALA A 86 9.17 -6.83 -14.60
CA ALA A 86 9.17 -6.36 -15.98
C ALA A 86 10.47 -5.58 -16.30
N ALA A 87 10.94 -4.75 -15.37
CA ALA A 87 12.23 -4.06 -15.49
C ALA A 87 13.38 -5.07 -15.58
N ARG A 88 13.38 -6.11 -14.76
CA ARG A 88 14.38 -7.17 -14.82
C ARG A 88 14.42 -7.87 -16.18
N GLN A 89 13.25 -8.11 -16.79
CA GLN A 89 13.16 -8.69 -18.13
C GLN A 89 13.66 -7.73 -19.21
N LEU A 90 13.26 -6.46 -19.14
CA LEU A 90 13.64 -5.44 -20.12
C LEU A 90 15.17 -5.21 -20.15
N PHE A 91 15.81 -5.23 -18.99
CA PHE A 91 17.25 -5.03 -18.85
C PHE A 91 18.05 -6.35 -18.77
N ARG A 92 17.44 -7.48 -19.13
CA ARG A 92 18.06 -8.81 -19.02
C ARG A 92 19.40 -8.91 -19.73
N ASP A 93 19.45 -8.40 -20.95
CA ASP A 93 20.62 -8.53 -21.83
C ASP A 93 21.59 -7.33 -21.68
N SER A 94 21.23 -6.33 -20.89
CA SER A 94 22.14 -5.26 -20.54
C SER A 94 23.11 -5.73 -19.44
N LYS A 95 24.40 -5.44 -19.60
CA LYS A 95 25.40 -5.69 -18.55
C LYS A 95 25.21 -4.76 -17.32
N LEU A 96 24.18 -3.91 -17.33
CA LEU A 96 23.89 -2.94 -16.29
C LEU A 96 23.27 -3.63 -15.07
N ALA A 97 23.74 -3.28 -13.89
CA ALA A 97 23.15 -3.70 -12.61
C ALA A 97 21.70 -3.17 -12.40
N ALA A 98 21.30 -2.20 -13.24
CA ALA A 98 20.01 -1.50 -13.13
C ALA A 98 18.82 -2.46 -13.05
N GLY A 99 18.75 -3.49 -13.88
CA GLY A 99 17.64 -4.45 -13.85
C GLY A 99 17.55 -5.25 -12.55
N ARG A 100 18.68 -5.51 -11.88
CA ARG A 100 18.72 -6.18 -10.57
C ARG A 100 18.32 -5.24 -9.45
N LEU A 101 18.80 -3.99 -9.50
CA LEU A 101 18.44 -2.97 -8.53
C LEU A 101 16.95 -2.65 -8.58
N LEU A 102 16.38 -2.46 -9.78
CA LEU A 102 14.95 -2.22 -9.97
C LEU A 102 14.10 -3.40 -9.52
N LEU A 103 14.57 -4.65 -9.72
CA LEU A 103 13.91 -5.82 -9.17
C LEU A 103 13.90 -5.78 -7.64
N GLY A 104 15.06 -5.54 -7.01
CA GLY A 104 15.19 -5.44 -5.56
C GLY A 104 14.31 -4.33 -4.99
N ALA A 105 14.38 -3.14 -5.56
CA ALA A 105 13.57 -1.99 -5.19
C ALA A 105 12.07 -2.28 -5.31
N GLY A 106 11.63 -2.85 -6.44
CA GLY A 106 10.24 -3.23 -6.65
C GLY A 106 9.72 -4.27 -5.64
N PHE A 107 10.58 -5.22 -5.23
CA PHE A 107 10.22 -6.19 -4.18
C PHE A 107 10.13 -5.52 -2.81
N VAL A 108 11.09 -4.70 -2.43
CA VAL A 108 11.09 -3.99 -1.13
C VAL A 108 9.86 -3.09 -1.02
N ALA A 109 9.63 -2.25 -2.03
CA ALA A 109 8.44 -1.40 -2.08
C ALA A 109 7.15 -2.21 -2.07
N GLY A 110 7.09 -3.27 -2.90
CA GLY A 110 5.92 -4.14 -3.00
C GLY A 110 5.57 -4.81 -1.67
N VAL A 111 6.55 -5.40 -1.00
CA VAL A 111 6.37 -6.01 0.34
C VAL A 111 5.93 -4.96 1.36
N GLY A 112 6.55 -3.78 1.39
CA GLY A 112 6.17 -2.69 2.29
C GLY A 112 4.71 -2.28 2.11
N PHE A 113 4.25 -2.07 0.87
CA PHE A 113 2.84 -1.74 0.58
C PHE A 113 1.88 -2.88 0.92
N LEU A 114 2.24 -4.14 0.63
CA LEU A 114 1.39 -5.30 0.96
C LEU A 114 1.24 -5.45 2.49
N LEU A 115 2.32 -5.29 3.25
CA LEU A 115 2.27 -5.31 4.71
C LEU A 115 1.44 -4.15 5.26
N THR A 116 1.55 -2.94 4.68
CA THR A 116 0.69 -1.81 5.02
C THR A 116 -0.78 -2.13 4.74
N ALA A 117 -1.10 -2.71 3.60
CA ALA A 117 -2.46 -3.11 3.25
C ALA A 117 -3.05 -4.16 4.22
N ILE A 118 -2.26 -5.15 4.61
CA ILE A 118 -2.65 -6.15 5.62
C ILE A 118 -2.92 -5.47 6.96
N THR A 119 -2.05 -4.54 7.35
CA THR A 119 -2.22 -3.77 8.60
C THR A 119 -3.49 -2.92 8.55
N ASP A 120 -3.77 -2.28 7.42
CA ASP A 120 -4.99 -1.48 7.22
C ASP A 120 -6.28 -2.32 7.31
N GLN A 121 -6.30 -3.53 6.84
CA GLN A 121 -7.49 -4.37 6.79
C GLN A 121 -7.61 -5.29 8.01
N ALA A 122 -6.66 -6.20 8.18
CA ALA A 122 -6.70 -7.18 9.26
C ALA A 122 -6.33 -6.57 10.62
N GLY A 123 -5.35 -5.65 10.65
CA GLY A 123 -4.94 -4.97 11.87
C GLY A 123 -6.05 -4.11 12.45
N ALA A 124 -6.77 -3.36 11.61
CA ALA A 124 -7.92 -2.58 12.07
C ALA A 124 -9.03 -3.45 12.67
N ALA A 125 -9.30 -4.62 12.08
CA ALA A 125 -10.27 -5.57 12.62
C ALA A 125 -9.80 -6.15 13.97
N ALA A 126 -8.52 -6.50 14.08
CA ALA A 126 -7.94 -7.03 15.31
C ALA A 126 -7.97 -6.01 16.46
N VAL A 127 -7.65 -4.73 16.19
CA VAL A 127 -7.73 -3.65 17.19
C VAL A 127 -9.16 -3.47 17.69
N LYS A 128 -10.14 -3.45 16.77
CA LYS A 128 -11.56 -3.35 17.16
C LYS A 128 -12.04 -4.52 18.03
N LEU A 129 -11.60 -5.73 17.70
CA LEU A 129 -11.94 -6.91 18.47
C LEU A 129 -11.30 -6.86 19.87
N LEU A 130 -10.03 -6.47 19.95
CA LEU A 130 -9.30 -6.30 21.22
C LEU A 130 -9.96 -5.23 22.10
N ALA A 131 -10.27 -4.08 21.54
CA ALA A 131 -10.93 -2.98 22.24
C ALA A 131 -12.33 -3.34 22.76
N ALA A 132 -13.07 -4.18 22.02
CA ALA A 132 -14.37 -4.67 22.48
C ALA A 132 -14.27 -5.63 23.68
N GLN A 133 -13.15 -6.37 23.80
CA GLN A 133 -12.91 -7.30 24.91
C GLN A 133 -12.19 -6.65 26.08
N ASN A 134 -11.32 -5.68 25.80
CA ASN A 134 -10.48 -5.01 26.79
C ASN A 134 -10.43 -3.49 26.48
N PRO A 135 -11.45 -2.73 26.89
CA PRO A 135 -11.56 -1.29 26.56
C PRO A 135 -10.37 -0.46 27.06
N GLU A 136 -9.70 -0.88 28.13
CA GLU A 136 -8.52 -0.21 28.69
C GLU A 136 -7.28 -0.30 27.77
N LEU A 137 -7.25 -1.24 26.83
CA LEU A 137 -6.16 -1.42 25.88
C LEU A 137 -6.40 -0.71 24.55
N ASP A 138 -7.55 -0.07 24.35
CA ASP A 138 -7.98 0.50 23.07
C ASP A 138 -6.96 1.50 22.49
N ASP A 139 -6.50 2.47 23.29
CA ASP A 139 -5.50 3.45 22.86
C ASP A 139 -4.15 2.81 22.55
N ALA A 140 -3.69 1.89 23.39
CA ALA A 140 -2.42 1.20 23.21
C ALA A 140 -2.43 0.32 21.96
N ALA A 141 -3.53 -0.39 21.70
CA ALA A 141 -3.70 -1.21 20.51
C ALA A 141 -3.71 -0.37 19.24
N TYR A 142 -4.44 0.76 19.24
CA TYR A 142 -4.46 1.69 18.11
C TYR A 142 -3.09 2.30 17.83
N LEU A 143 -2.38 2.77 18.86
CA LEU A 143 -1.04 3.35 18.70
C LEU A 143 -0.04 2.32 18.18
N SER A 144 -0.09 1.09 18.68
CA SER A 144 0.76 0.00 18.21
C SER A 144 0.51 -0.32 16.73
N LEU A 145 -0.76 -0.42 16.32
CA LEU A 145 -1.14 -0.59 14.91
C LEU A 145 -0.59 0.54 14.04
N SER A 146 -0.73 1.79 14.51
CA SER A 146 -0.28 2.98 13.78
C SER A 146 1.24 2.99 13.59
N ILE A 147 2.01 2.61 14.61
CA ILE A 147 3.47 2.50 14.53
C ILE A 147 3.87 1.44 13.49
N VAL A 148 3.29 0.25 13.57
CA VAL A 148 3.58 -0.85 12.63
C VAL A 148 3.25 -0.44 11.20
N ARG A 149 2.10 0.22 11.00
CA ARG A 149 1.68 0.76 9.70
C ARG A 149 2.68 1.78 9.15
N ILE A 150 3.17 2.70 9.98
CA ILE A 150 4.17 3.70 9.58
C ILE A 150 5.48 3.01 9.17
N ILE A 151 5.95 2.03 9.93
CA ILE A 151 7.19 1.29 9.61
C ILE A 151 7.08 0.62 8.24
N PHE A 152 5.98 -0.08 7.96
CA PHE A 152 5.79 -0.74 6.68
C PHE A 152 5.64 0.26 5.51
N ASN A 153 4.96 1.39 5.74
CA ASN A 153 4.86 2.44 4.73
C ASN A 153 6.22 3.10 4.45
N CYS A 154 7.06 3.31 5.47
CA CYS A 154 8.44 3.77 5.28
C CYS A 154 9.26 2.76 4.47
N LEU A 155 9.13 1.45 4.74
CA LEU A 155 9.77 0.41 3.95
C LEU A 155 9.38 0.48 2.48
N ALA A 156 8.11 0.72 2.20
CA ALA A 156 7.60 0.88 0.84
C ALA A 156 8.18 2.10 0.12
N GLN A 157 8.51 3.17 0.85
CA GLN A 157 9.06 4.40 0.27
C GLN A 157 10.57 4.34 0.01
N VAL A 158 11.28 3.41 0.64
CA VAL A 158 12.73 3.22 0.46
C VAL A 158 13.04 2.32 -0.75
N GLY A 159 12.15 1.41 -1.13
CA GLY A 159 12.25 0.58 -2.33
C GLY A 159 11.86 1.34 -3.59
#